data_f823d9947e978f551e0eb251f12a4b68
#
_entry.id   f823d9947e978f551e0eb251f12a4b68
#
_cell.length_a   1.000
_cell.length_b   1.000
_cell.length_c   1.000
_cell.angle_alpha   90.00
_cell.angle_beta   90.00
_cell.angle_gamma   90.00
#
_symmetry.space_group_name_H-M   'P 1'
#
loop_
_entity.id
_entity.type
_entity.pdbx_description
1 polymer ?
#
loop_
_entity_poly.entity_id
_entity_poly.type
_entity_poly.pdbx_seq_one_letter_code
_entity_poly.pdbx_strand_id
1 'polypeptide(L)'
;IERLFFHGLADATRLAHEKKCSVLELKADDLAVQASEELYQRTEARKNTCVCCFSWDWGSPLMWTFYAQEHQGFCLGYSTDGELFRRARPVLYTHSPSEVLHLKDPATGNDALSFCKSTDWHFEREWRVCLPEPGPKRVELSGEKLVSVHVGYRMKDQQLQELAGTLRNAGYKPEVTQLFRVERLPMSFALCQRAIDW
;
A
#
# COMPACT_ATOMS: atom_id res chain seq x y z
N ILE A 1 -12.01 -15.91 1.48
CA ILE A 1 -10.61 -15.52 1.71
C ILE A 1 -10.48 -14.10 1.19
N GLU A 2 -10.24 -13.18 2.10
CA GLU A 2 -9.97 -11.79 1.76
C GLU A 2 -8.54 -11.67 1.23
N ARG A 3 -8.31 -10.78 0.29
CA ARG A 3 -7.02 -10.57 -0.36
C ARG A 3 -6.62 -9.11 -0.24
N LEU A 4 -5.37 -8.87 0.10
CA LEU A 4 -4.75 -7.55 0.01
C LEU A 4 -3.75 -7.54 -1.16
N PHE A 5 -3.70 -6.43 -1.87
CA PHE A 5 -2.89 -6.26 -3.06
C PHE A 5 -1.80 -5.22 -2.82
N PHE A 6 -0.59 -5.59 -3.17
CA PHE A 6 0.57 -4.71 -3.17
C PHE A 6 0.94 -4.37 -4.61
N HIS A 7 0.79 -3.10 -4.95
CA HIS A 7 1.25 -2.55 -6.21
C HIS A 7 2.67 -2.02 -5.98
N GLY A 8 3.68 -2.81 -6.33
CA GLY A 8 5.08 -2.50 -6.03
C GLY A 8 5.81 -1.85 -7.18
N LEU A 9 6.59 -0.84 -6.83
CA LEU A 9 7.78 -0.42 -7.55
C LEU A 9 8.99 -1.03 -6.85
N ALA A 10 10.00 -1.42 -7.60
CA ALA A 10 11.25 -1.97 -7.08
C ALA A 10 12.08 -0.98 -6.22
N ASP A 11 11.63 0.27 -6.05
CA ASP A 11 12.32 1.36 -5.34
C ASP A 11 11.45 2.08 -4.31
N ALA A 12 10.66 1.37 -3.51
CA ALA A 12 9.84 1.99 -2.45
C ALA A 12 10.66 2.65 -1.31
N THR A 13 11.97 2.48 -1.30
CA THR A 13 12.86 3.01 -0.24
C THR A 13 13.37 4.44 -0.49
N ARG A 14 13.13 5.04 -1.63
CA ARG A 14 13.76 6.32 -2.01
C ARG A 14 12.90 7.56 -1.84
N LEU A 15 11.61 7.46 -1.64
CA LEU A 15 10.67 8.60 -1.59
C LEU A 15 10.40 9.17 -0.18
N ALA A 16 10.92 8.57 0.87
CA ALA A 16 10.66 9.02 2.24
C ALA A 16 11.54 10.21 2.69
N HIS A 17 12.54 10.66 1.90
CA HIS A 17 13.53 11.61 2.41
C HIS A 17 13.48 13.04 1.86
N GLU A 18 12.63 13.38 0.91
CA GLU A 18 12.67 14.73 0.31
C GLU A 18 11.30 15.40 0.18
N LYS A 19 10.71 15.85 1.27
CA LYS A 19 9.84 17.04 1.27
C LYS A 19 9.90 17.75 2.61
N LYS A 20 10.76 18.75 2.69
CA LYS A 20 10.63 19.82 3.69
C LYS A 20 9.33 20.57 3.40
N CYS A 21 8.34 20.42 4.26
CA CYS A 21 7.18 21.31 4.26
C CYS A 21 7.58 22.63 4.92
N SER A 22 7.50 23.71 4.18
CA SER A 22 7.55 25.05 4.76
C SER A 22 6.30 25.29 5.62
N VAL A 23 6.51 25.64 6.87
CA VAL A 23 5.44 26.03 7.79
C VAL A 23 4.97 27.42 7.38
N LEU A 24 3.69 27.54 6.99
CA LEU A 24 3.00 28.82 6.91
C LEU A 24 2.79 29.34 8.34
N GLU A 25 3.38 30.50 8.65
CA GLU A 25 3.07 31.24 9.88
C GLU A 25 1.62 31.73 9.83
N LEU A 26 0.72 30.97 10.44
CA LEU A 26 -0.62 31.43 10.77
C LEU A 26 -0.55 32.10 12.14
N LYS A 27 -0.91 33.40 12.22
CA LYS A 27 -1.27 34.03 13.48
C LYS A 27 -2.59 33.39 13.94
N ALA A 28 -2.48 32.45 14.85
CA ALA A 28 -3.60 31.65 15.33
C ALA A 28 -3.75 31.89 16.85
N ASP A 29 -4.99 31.81 17.34
CA ASP A 29 -5.29 31.75 18.77
C ASP A 29 -4.50 30.63 19.45
N ASP A 30 -4.17 30.76 20.73
CA ASP A 30 -3.32 29.84 21.51
C ASP A 30 -3.72 28.36 21.36
N LEU A 31 -5.00 28.09 21.18
CA LEU A 31 -5.53 26.73 20.94
C LEU A 31 -5.07 26.15 19.60
N ALA A 32 -4.99 26.96 18.56
CA ALA A 32 -4.53 26.49 17.25
C ALA A 32 -3.02 26.29 17.25
N VAL A 33 -2.28 27.07 18.04
CA VAL A 33 -0.83 26.88 18.24
C VAL A 33 -0.57 25.56 18.98
N GLN A 34 -1.30 25.28 20.06
CA GLN A 34 -1.19 24.03 20.83
C GLN A 34 -1.54 22.81 19.96
N ALA A 35 -2.62 22.88 19.18
CA ALA A 35 -3.00 21.80 18.25
C ALA A 35 -1.95 21.58 17.16
N SER A 36 -1.34 22.65 16.67
CA SER A 36 -0.25 22.58 15.68
C SER A 36 1.00 21.93 16.26
N GLU A 37 1.36 22.28 17.49
CA GLU A 37 2.50 21.68 18.19
C GLU A 37 2.27 20.20 18.49
N GLU A 38 1.07 19.84 18.98
CA GLU A 38 0.72 18.44 19.19
C GLU A 38 0.77 17.64 17.88
N LEU A 39 0.24 18.19 16.79
CA LEU A 39 0.31 17.58 15.47
C LEU A 39 1.77 17.42 15.01
N TYR A 40 2.60 18.43 15.24
CA TYR A 40 4.02 18.39 14.91
C TYR A 40 4.74 17.28 15.68
N GLN A 41 4.57 17.21 17.01
CA GLN A 41 5.18 16.20 17.86
C GLN A 41 4.74 14.78 17.46
N ARG A 42 3.46 14.59 17.17
CA ARG A 42 2.94 13.31 16.69
C ARG A 42 3.48 12.94 15.30
N THR A 43 3.70 13.93 14.43
CA THR A 43 4.29 13.72 13.10
C THR A 43 5.76 13.34 13.22
N GLU A 44 6.52 13.95 14.13
CA GLU A 44 7.90 13.57 14.42
C GLU A 44 8.00 12.14 14.98
N ALA A 45 7.11 11.76 15.89
CA ALA A 45 7.06 10.40 16.41
C ALA A 45 6.78 9.35 15.32
N ARG A 46 6.06 9.71 14.25
CA ARG A 46 5.80 8.83 13.10
C ARG A 46 7.03 8.55 12.24
N LYS A 47 8.04 9.41 12.26
CA LYS A 47 9.31 9.17 11.53
C LYS A 47 9.99 7.87 11.96
N ASN A 48 9.65 7.38 13.13
CA ASN A 48 10.16 6.14 13.71
C ASN A 48 9.20 4.94 13.53
N THR A 49 8.28 5.00 12.57
CA THR A 49 7.34 3.92 12.29
C THR A 49 7.57 3.36 10.89
N CYS A 50 7.85 2.07 10.79
CA CYS A 50 7.90 1.38 9.51
C CYS A 50 6.48 1.10 9.03
N VAL A 51 6.16 1.56 7.83
CA VAL A 51 4.82 1.40 7.23
C VAL A 51 4.94 0.60 5.95
N CYS A 52 4.09 -0.42 5.81
CA CYS A 52 3.88 -1.12 4.55
C CYS A 52 2.42 -0.94 4.12
N CYS A 53 2.23 -0.47 2.90
CA CYS A 53 0.92 -0.13 2.34
C CYS A 53 0.46 -1.18 1.35
N PHE A 54 -0.81 -1.53 1.43
CA PHE A 54 -1.50 -2.47 0.55
C PHE A 54 -2.77 -1.83 0.03
N SER A 55 -3.30 -2.31 -1.09
CA SER A 55 -4.62 -1.97 -1.57
C SER A 55 -5.58 -3.13 -1.38
N TRP A 56 -6.85 -2.83 -1.17
CA TRP A 56 -7.93 -3.82 -1.21
C TRP A 56 -8.32 -4.20 -2.65
N ASP A 57 -7.93 -3.39 -3.64
CA ASP A 57 -8.44 -3.47 -5.00
C ASP A 57 -7.31 -3.56 -6.03
N TRP A 58 -7.21 -4.70 -6.70
CA TRP A 58 -6.31 -4.86 -7.83
C TRP A 58 -6.83 -4.19 -9.11
N GLY A 59 -8.14 -3.94 -9.21
CA GLY A 59 -8.81 -3.48 -10.43
C GLY A 59 -8.81 -1.97 -10.64
N SER A 60 -8.23 -1.16 -9.74
CA SER A 60 -8.18 0.29 -9.85
C SER A 60 -7.23 0.76 -10.96
N PRO A 61 -7.70 1.37 -12.09
CA PRO A 61 -6.81 1.88 -13.13
C PRO A 61 -5.82 2.92 -12.64
N LEU A 62 -6.20 3.73 -11.65
CA LEU A 62 -5.31 4.75 -11.05
C LEU A 62 -4.15 4.10 -10.30
N MET A 63 -4.41 3.00 -9.56
CA MET A 63 -3.35 2.24 -8.89
C MET A 63 -2.33 1.69 -9.90
N TRP A 64 -2.80 1.16 -11.02
CA TRP A 64 -1.93 0.69 -12.09
C TRP A 64 -1.12 1.80 -12.75
N THR A 65 -1.71 2.98 -12.89
CA THR A 65 -1.02 4.14 -13.47
C THR A 65 0.07 4.65 -12.54
N PHE A 66 -0.23 4.86 -11.25
CA PHE A 66 0.69 5.50 -10.32
C PHE A 66 1.74 4.53 -9.75
N TYR A 67 1.37 3.27 -9.51
CA TYR A 67 2.20 2.33 -8.73
C TYR A 67 2.71 1.12 -9.52
N ALA A 68 2.22 0.89 -10.74
CA ALA A 68 2.63 -0.24 -11.57
C ALA A 68 3.17 0.22 -12.94
N GLN A 69 3.98 1.27 -12.97
CA GLN A 69 4.65 1.78 -14.17
C GLN A 69 3.70 1.96 -15.37
N GLU A 70 2.60 2.67 -15.15
CA GLU A 70 1.59 2.90 -16.19
C GLU A 70 1.12 1.59 -16.85
N HIS A 71 0.71 0.62 -16.05
CA HIS A 71 0.26 -0.71 -16.47
C HIS A 71 1.34 -1.63 -17.09
N GLN A 72 2.62 -1.33 -16.93
CA GLN A 72 3.72 -2.20 -17.36
C GLN A 72 4.23 -3.11 -16.23
N GLY A 73 3.94 -2.77 -14.97
CA GLY A 73 4.36 -3.50 -13.78
C GLY A 73 3.43 -4.66 -13.43
N PHE A 74 3.47 -5.04 -12.18
CA PHE A 74 2.66 -6.13 -11.65
C PHE A 74 2.08 -5.78 -10.27
N CYS A 75 1.08 -6.55 -9.86
CA CYS A 75 0.43 -6.48 -8.57
C CYS A 75 0.45 -7.87 -7.91
N LEU A 76 0.85 -7.94 -6.65
CA LEU A 76 0.92 -9.18 -5.88
C LEU A 76 -0.28 -9.27 -4.94
N GLY A 77 -1.02 -10.36 -5.01
CA GLY A 77 -2.16 -10.62 -4.12
C GLY A 77 -1.81 -11.66 -3.06
N TYR A 78 -1.92 -11.26 -1.80
CA TYR A 78 -1.64 -12.10 -0.65
C TYR A 78 -2.91 -12.56 0.04
N SER A 79 -2.90 -13.78 0.60
CA SER A 79 -3.90 -14.22 1.58
C SER A 79 -3.75 -13.39 2.86
N THR A 80 -4.86 -13.03 3.48
CA THR A 80 -4.86 -12.26 4.74
C THR A 80 -4.84 -13.13 6.00
N ASP A 81 -4.63 -14.45 5.84
CA ASP A 81 -4.62 -15.41 6.96
C ASP A 81 -3.33 -15.32 7.80
N GLY A 82 -2.26 -14.72 7.24
CA GLY A 82 -0.96 -14.59 7.87
C GLY A 82 -0.94 -13.62 9.05
N GLU A 83 0.05 -13.78 9.92
CA GLU A 83 0.17 -12.98 11.14
C GLU A 83 0.41 -11.50 10.86
N LEU A 84 1.21 -11.20 9.83
CA LEU A 84 1.49 -9.81 9.43
C LEU A 84 0.20 -9.10 8.99
N PHE A 85 -0.61 -9.74 8.14
CA PHE A 85 -1.82 -9.15 7.61
C PHE A 85 -2.94 -9.01 8.64
N ARG A 86 -2.91 -9.79 9.73
CA ARG A 86 -3.82 -9.57 10.87
C ARG A 86 -3.60 -8.22 11.56
N ARG A 87 -2.42 -7.63 11.39
CA ARG A 87 -2.09 -6.28 11.89
C ARG A 87 -2.48 -5.17 10.91
N ALA A 88 -2.85 -5.52 9.68
CA ALA A 88 -3.27 -4.53 8.70
C ALA A 88 -4.56 -3.83 9.16
N ARG A 89 -4.60 -2.52 8.96
CA ARG A 89 -5.75 -1.67 9.25
C ARG A 89 -6.09 -0.81 8.04
N PRO A 90 -7.37 -0.56 7.79
CA PRO A 90 -7.78 0.34 6.73
C PRO A 90 -7.33 1.77 7.02
N VAL A 91 -6.99 2.49 5.97
CA VAL A 91 -6.71 3.93 6.05
C VAL A 91 -8.02 4.69 6.18
N LEU A 92 -8.04 5.62 7.13
CA LEU A 92 -9.12 6.58 7.32
C LEU A 92 -8.87 7.79 6.39
N TYR A 93 -9.75 7.96 5.43
CA TYR A 93 -9.70 9.11 4.51
C TYR A 93 -10.46 10.28 5.10
N THR A 94 -9.79 11.43 5.21
CA THR A 94 -10.34 12.63 5.83
C THR A 94 -9.89 13.90 5.09
N HIS A 95 -10.60 14.98 5.23
CA HIS A 95 -10.21 16.28 4.68
C HIS A 95 -9.13 16.97 5.50
N SER A 96 -9.07 16.68 6.81
CA SER A 96 -8.08 17.28 7.71
C SER A 96 -7.55 16.25 8.72
N PRO A 97 -6.23 16.20 8.93
CA PRO A 97 -5.64 15.38 9.99
C PRO A 97 -6.19 15.69 11.40
N SER A 98 -6.64 16.94 11.62
CA SER A 98 -7.21 17.37 12.91
C SER A 98 -8.46 16.58 13.32
N GLU A 99 -9.21 16.02 12.35
CA GLU A 99 -10.39 15.20 12.61
C GLU A 99 -10.07 13.91 13.36
N VAL A 100 -8.84 13.43 13.27
CA VAL A 100 -8.40 12.16 13.86
C VAL A 100 -7.34 12.31 14.97
N LEU A 101 -6.97 13.54 15.33
CA LEU A 101 -5.93 13.80 16.34
C LEU A 101 -6.22 13.14 17.70
N HIS A 102 -7.50 13.06 18.06
CA HIS A 102 -7.95 12.50 19.34
C HIS A 102 -8.11 10.98 19.33
N LEU A 103 -7.98 10.35 18.14
CA LEU A 103 -8.15 8.92 18.00
C LEU A 103 -6.81 8.19 18.21
N LYS A 104 -6.87 7.11 18.97
CA LYS A 104 -5.79 6.10 19.05
C LYS A 104 -6.34 4.78 18.57
N ASP A 105 -5.54 4.01 17.86
CA ASP A 105 -5.91 2.64 17.55
C ASP A 105 -5.82 1.78 18.82
N PRO A 106 -6.96 1.28 19.35
CA PRO A 106 -6.97 0.51 20.60
C PRO A 106 -6.17 -0.80 20.48
N ALA A 107 -6.04 -1.36 19.28
CA ALA A 107 -5.42 -2.67 19.07
C ALA A 107 -3.90 -2.60 19.04
N THR A 108 -3.34 -1.48 18.55
CA THR A 108 -1.89 -1.33 18.35
C THR A 108 -1.27 -0.26 19.25
N GLY A 109 -2.09 0.58 19.89
CA GLY A 109 -1.63 1.78 20.60
C GLY A 109 -1.03 2.85 19.69
N ASN A 110 -1.05 2.62 18.37
CA ASN A 110 -0.52 3.53 17.38
C ASN A 110 -1.42 4.76 17.23
N ASP A 111 -0.79 5.87 16.87
CA ASP A 111 -1.51 7.10 16.55
C ASP A 111 -2.36 6.91 15.29
N ALA A 112 -3.63 7.28 15.34
CA ALA A 112 -4.55 7.24 14.20
C ALA A 112 -4.03 8.02 12.97
N LEU A 113 -3.17 9.01 13.18
CA LEU A 113 -2.49 9.72 12.09
C LEU A 113 -1.67 8.80 11.18
N SER A 114 -1.15 7.69 11.69
CA SER A 114 -0.44 6.68 10.87
C SER A 114 -1.36 5.97 9.89
N PHE A 115 -2.65 6.02 10.13
CA PHE A 115 -3.71 5.42 9.31
C PHE A 115 -4.62 6.49 8.67
N CYS A 116 -4.16 7.73 8.61
CA CYS A 116 -4.91 8.83 8.05
C CYS A 116 -4.32 9.26 6.69
N LYS A 117 -5.18 9.61 5.73
CA LYS A 117 -4.80 10.11 4.41
C LYS A 117 -5.85 11.07 3.85
N SER A 118 -5.46 11.99 2.96
CA SER A 118 -6.40 12.86 2.27
C SER A 118 -7.43 12.06 1.47
N THR A 119 -8.67 12.53 1.46
CA THR A 119 -9.76 11.97 0.65
C THR A 119 -9.45 11.90 -0.84
N ASP A 120 -8.54 12.73 -1.36
CA ASP A 120 -8.08 12.70 -2.76
C ASP A 120 -7.46 11.34 -3.14
N TRP A 121 -6.94 10.60 -2.16
CA TRP A 121 -6.32 9.29 -2.33
C TRP A 121 -7.26 8.11 -2.05
N HIS A 122 -8.55 8.37 -1.88
CA HIS A 122 -9.52 7.32 -1.54
C HIS A 122 -9.56 6.16 -2.56
N PHE A 123 -9.18 6.42 -3.82
CA PHE A 123 -9.11 5.40 -4.86
C PHE A 123 -8.08 4.29 -4.57
N GLU A 124 -7.12 4.52 -3.66
CA GLU A 124 -6.13 3.52 -3.27
C GLU A 124 -6.73 2.41 -2.43
N ARG A 125 -7.85 2.66 -1.73
CA ARG A 125 -8.48 1.71 -0.80
C ARG A 125 -7.44 1.05 0.10
N GLU A 126 -6.59 1.91 0.69
CA GLU A 126 -5.34 1.53 1.32
C GLU A 126 -5.55 0.85 2.67
N TRP A 127 -4.74 -0.15 2.89
CA TRP A 127 -4.53 -0.81 4.19
C TRP A 127 -3.07 -0.69 4.57
N ARG A 128 -2.78 -0.48 5.83
CA ARG A 128 -1.42 -0.34 6.36
C ARG A 128 -1.11 -1.36 7.43
N VAL A 129 0.12 -1.88 7.36
CA VAL A 129 0.77 -2.54 8.48
C VAL A 129 1.81 -1.57 9.02
N CYS A 130 1.67 -1.17 10.29
CA CYS A 130 2.61 -0.30 10.98
C CYS A 130 3.38 -1.12 12.00
N LEU A 131 4.72 -1.04 11.94
CA LEU A 131 5.61 -1.69 12.90
C LEU A 131 6.41 -0.62 13.64
N PRO A 132 6.59 -0.75 14.97
CA PRO A 132 7.36 0.21 15.75
C PRO A 132 8.85 0.17 15.36
N GLU A 133 9.53 1.28 15.46
CA GLU A 133 10.99 1.37 15.34
C GLU A 133 11.71 1.00 16.68
N PRO A 134 12.91 0.41 16.59
CA PRO A 134 13.59 0.02 15.37
C PRO A 134 12.98 -1.23 14.77
N GLY A 135 12.22 -1.05 13.66
CA GLY A 135 11.66 -2.16 12.92
C GLY A 135 12.68 -2.90 12.08
N PRO A 136 12.43 -4.16 11.72
CA PRO A 136 13.29 -4.87 10.80
C PRO A 136 13.27 -4.20 9.44
N LYS A 137 14.44 -3.98 8.82
CA LYS A 137 14.55 -3.45 7.45
C LYS A 137 13.89 -4.38 6.41
N ARG A 138 13.69 -5.63 6.76
CA ARG A 138 12.97 -6.64 6.00
C ARG A 138 12.08 -7.44 6.94
N VAL A 139 10.85 -7.64 6.54
CA VAL A 139 9.93 -8.57 7.18
C VAL A 139 9.83 -9.79 6.27
N GLU A 140 10.18 -10.95 6.80
CA GLU A 140 9.93 -12.21 6.09
C GLU A 140 8.43 -12.49 6.12
N LEU A 141 7.86 -12.72 4.95
CA LEU A 141 6.46 -13.12 4.80
C LEU A 141 6.33 -14.64 5.03
N SER A 142 6.84 -15.09 6.19
CA SER A 142 6.73 -16.50 6.59
C SER A 142 5.32 -16.78 7.06
N GLY A 143 4.60 -17.56 6.28
CA GLY A 143 3.20 -17.91 6.56
C GLY A 143 2.16 -17.12 5.76
N GLU A 144 2.53 -15.99 5.18
CA GLU A 144 1.72 -15.29 4.20
C GLU A 144 1.83 -15.97 2.84
N LYS A 145 0.68 -16.24 2.23
CA LYS A 145 0.64 -16.91 0.93
C LYS A 145 0.46 -15.91 -0.18
N LEU A 146 1.39 -15.87 -1.12
CA LEU A 146 1.18 -15.23 -2.41
C LEU A 146 0.17 -16.08 -3.20
N VAL A 147 -1.03 -15.59 -3.38
CA VAL A 147 -2.13 -16.34 -4.01
C VAL A 147 -2.40 -15.91 -5.44
N SER A 148 -1.98 -14.70 -5.82
CA SER A 148 -2.12 -14.24 -7.19
C SER A 148 -1.03 -13.24 -7.56
N VAL A 149 -0.68 -13.24 -8.85
CA VAL A 149 0.14 -12.21 -9.48
C VAL A 149 -0.64 -11.68 -10.68
N HIS A 150 -0.85 -10.39 -10.73
CA HIS A 150 -1.52 -9.73 -11.84
C HIS A 150 -0.49 -8.92 -12.59
N VAL A 151 -0.34 -9.11 -13.90
CA VAL A 151 0.54 -8.33 -14.75
C VAL A 151 -0.26 -7.33 -15.57
N GLY A 152 0.24 -6.12 -15.70
CA GLY A 152 -0.42 -5.06 -16.43
C GLY A 152 -0.54 -5.37 -17.92
N TYR A 153 -1.56 -4.82 -18.57
CA TYR A 153 -1.84 -5.09 -19.99
C TYR A 153 -0.75 -4.55 -20.94
N ARG A 154 0.11 -3.66 -20.46
CA ARG A 154 1.25 -3.12 -21.23
C ARG A 154 2.57 -3.85 -20.97
N MET A 155 2.59 -4.84 -20.07
CA MET A 155 3.77 -5.66 -19.83
C MET A 155 4.12 -6.46 -21.08
N LYS A 156 5.39 -6.42 -21.51
CA LYS A 156 5.89 -7.18 -22.65
C LYS A 156 5.96 -8.66 -22.33
N ASP A 157 5.75 -9.51 -23.34
CA ASP A 157 5.76 -10.97 -23.15
C ASP A 157 7.11 -11.50 -22.65
N GLN A 158 8.23 -10.89 -23.04
CA GLN A 158 9.55 -11.24 -22.50
C GLN A 158 9.61 -11.00 -20.99
N GLN A 159 9.13 -9.86 -20.49
CA GLN A 159 9.10 -9.52 -19.07
C GLN A 159 8.18 -10.46 -18.30
N LEU A 160 7.05 -10.85 -18.90
CA LEU A 160 6.15 -11.85 -18.34
C LEU A 160 6.85 -13.22 -18.17
N GLN A 161 7.60 -13.65 -19.18
CA GLN A 161 8.36 -14.93 -19.11
C GLN A 161 9.44 -14.87 -18.03
N GLU A 162 10.16 -13.75 -17.91
CA GLU A 162 11.16 -13.53 -16.87
C GLU A 162 10.54 -13.57 -15.48
N LEU A 163 9.37 -12.93 -15.30
CA LEU A 163 8.61 -12.95 -14.05
C LEU A 163 8.14 -14.36 -13.70
N ALA A 164 7.57 -15.10 -14.66
CA ALA A 164 7.15 -16.49 -14.47
C ALA A 164 8.35 -17.39 -14.11
N GLY A 165 9.49 -17.20 -14.75
CA GLY A 165 10.74 -17.88 -14.41
C GLY A 165 11.19 -17.57 -12.97
N THR A 166 11.11 -16.32 -12.56
CA THR A 166 11.45 -15.88 -11.21
C THR A 166 10.54 -16.54 -10.17
N LEU A 167 9.22 -16.59 -10.42
CA LEU A 167 8.27 -17.26 -9.53
C LEU A 167 8.58 -18.74 -9.36
N ARG A 168 8.86 -19.48 -10.48
CA ARG A 168 9.24 -20.88 -10.42
C ARG A 168 10.53 -21.10 -9.64
N ASN A 169 11.55 -20.29 -9.89
CA ASN A 169 12.84 -20.36 -9.19
C ASN A 169 12.72 -20.08 -7.69
N ALA A 170 11.76 -19.24 -7.31
CA ALA A 170 11.42 -18.96 -5.91
C ALA A 170 10.52 -20.06 -5.27
N GLY A 171 10.18 -21.11 -6.01
CA GLY A 171 9.40 -22.25 -5.51
C GLY A 171 7.88 -22.06 -5.51
N TYR A 172 7.38 -21.01 -6.13
CA TYR A 172 5.93 -20.81 -6.32
C TYR A 172 5.41 -21.80 -7.37
N LYS A 173 4.18 -22.25 -7.17
CA LYS A 173 3.54 -23.27 -8.03
C LYS A 173 2.19 -22.76 -8.53
N PRO A 174 1.83 -23.07 -9.80
CA PRO A 174 0.55 -22.62 -10.40
C PRO A 174 -0.69 -23.06 -9.63
N GLU A 175 -0.63 -24.17 -8.91
CA GLU A 175 -1.74 -24.69 -8.11
C GLU A 175 -2.05 -23.82 -6.88
N VAL A 176 -1.07 -23.02 -6.45
CA VAL A 176 -1.20 -22.14 -5.27
C VAL A 176 -1.24 -20.68 -5.66
N THR A 177 -0.37 -20.27 -6.59
CA THR A 177 -0.21 -18.89 -7.01
C THR A 177 -0.72 -18.74 -8.44
N GLN A 178 -1.85 -18.08 -8.63
CA GLN A 178 -2.44 -17.84 -9.94
C GLN A 178 -1.77 -16.65 -10.62
N LEU A 179 -1.49 -16.74 -11.91
CA LEU A 179 -0.99 -15.65 -12.72
C LEU A 179 -2.08 -15.12 -13.64
N PHE A 180 -2.29 -13.82 -13.65
CA PHE A 180 -3.30 -13.15 -14.47
C PHE A 180 -2.68 -12.05 -15.31
N ARG A 181 -3.14 -11.90 -16.55
CA ARG A 181 -2.97 -10.66 -17.31
C ARG A 181 -4.19 -9.78 -17.08
N VAL A 182 -3.93 -8.56 -16.67
CA VAL A 182 -4.97 -7.52 -16.60
C VAL A 182 -5.25 -7.05 -18.02
N GLU A 183 -6.51 -6.86 -18.34
CA GLU A 183 -6.98 -6.42 -19.65
C GLU A 183 -7.96 -5.25 -19.48
N ARG A 184 -8.07 -4.43 -20.51
CA ARG A 184 -9.08 -3.37 -20.55
C ARG A 184 -10.41 -3.96 -21.00
N LEU A 185 -11.44 -3.72 -20.20
CA LEU A 185 -12.78 -4.10 -20.62
C LEU A 185 -13.26 -3.18 -21.76
N PRO A 186 -13.67 -3.73 -22.92
CA PRO A 186 -14.16 -2.91 -24.04
C PRO A 186 -15.31 -2.00 -23.60
N MET A 187 -15.30 -0.78 -24.09
CA MET A 187 -16.34 0.25 -23.82
C MET A 187 -16.52 0.57 -22.32
N SER A 188 -15.49 0.33 -21.48
CA SER A 188 -15.51 0.59 -20.06
C SER A 188 -14.16 1.14 -19.58
N PHE A 189 -14.17 1.87 -18.47
CA PHE A 189 -12.94 2.23 -17.73
C PHE A 189 -12.48 1.12 -16.80
N ALA A 190 -13.28 0.08 -16.60
CA ALA A 190 -12.94 -1.04 -15.74
C ALA A 190 -11.86 -1.93 -16.37
N LEU A 191 -11.12 -2.58 -15.47
CA LEU A 191 -10.16 -3.62 -15.83
C LEU A 191 -10.80 -5.00 -15.57
N CYS A 192 -10.42 -5.98 -16.38
CA CYS A 192 -10.70 -7.39 -16.16
C CYS A 192 -9.40 -8.17 -16.13
N GLN A 193 -9.48 -9.44 -15.80
CA GLN A 193 -8.31 -10.30 -15.72
C GLN A 193 -8.53 -11.58 -16.52
N ARG A 194 -7.47 -12.07 -17.13
CA ARG A 194 -7.43 -13.38 -17.82
C ARG A 194 -6.33 -14.23 -17.21
N ALA A 195 -6.65 -15.43 -16.81
CA ALA A 195 -5.65 -16.39 -16.31
C ALA A 195 -4.61 -16.72 -17.38
N ILE A 196 -3.38 -16.92 -16.94
CA ILE A 196 -2.24 -17.31 -17.75
C ILE A 196 -1.66 -18.60 -17.17
N ASP A 197 -1.44 -19.59 -18.02
CA ASP A 197 -0.65 -20.78 -17.68
C ASP A 197 0.84 -20.39 -17.63
N TRP A 198 1.54 -20.84 -16.59
CA TRP A 198 2.94 -20.43 -16.35
C TRP A 198 3.78 -21.51 -15.66
#